data_a7aaa44689a77abc6971ed0fc9631cf7
#
_entry.id   a7aaa44689a77abc6971ed0fc9631cf7
#
_cell.length_a   1.000
_cell.length_b   1.000
_cell.length_c   1.000
_cell.angle_alpha   90.00
_cell.angle_beta   90.00
_cell.angle_gamma   90.00
#
_symmetry.space_group_name_H-M   'P 1'
#
loop_
_entity.id
_entity.type
_entity.pdbx_description
1 polymer ?
#
loop_
_entity_poly.entity_id
_entity_poly.type
_entity_poly.pdbx_seq_one_letter_code
_entity_poly.pdbx_strand_id
1 'polypeptide(L)'
;TRQYNNVSFSAALKDLNAKQDKFVINFVYDELEDFKVTKNIKNESVPDAIMNLIGFYPIKMKQVDNIIIVECIQKTSNRMMGRIVDTHHQPVDFANVALLNVSDSSLITGGVTNENGQFVIPCEVKKAIVKVSCVGYKTYCNAYRTGEVGAITLEDATINLQKVVIKGHRKYISRENGKLTLDVQNSNLKNIGKATDVIKYIPGMLYTNGKYEVFGKGEPVIYIDGRKQTNTSGLSLLSSTNVKSVQLITNPGAEYDAETRSVINITTVHHSLDGLSGIGGAEISKHKNLSNNEEVNLNIHKGALDVFLAYQYDNTRSDIRYDVNQFNYEQDTFHEISASEYSDRSHSHDYNVGMNYAINKNHTIGGRYLGSISNYKMLDSPFDYMQTYKNDELLTSTDNKTEESEKERFHNVNLYYIGKLTDNLQLNLDADYVYAQLKHKQQVSETSRIDAVSEITHMQNDQRNRATALKGVFAWNMNKNNRLDFGTDFSKISSW
;
A
#
# COMPACT_ATOMS: atom_id res chain seq x y z
N THR A 1 11.82 31.73 -9.59
CA THR A 1 12.70 30.62 -9.20
C THR A 1 13.26 30.89 -7.82
N ARG A 2 13.19 29.92 -6.89
CA ARG A 2 13.75 29.98 -5.54
C ARG A 2 14.52 28.71 -5.26
N GLN A 3 15.67 28.85 -4.64
CA GLN A 3 16.52 27.73 -4.26
C GLN A 3 16.67 27.70 -2.75
N TYR A 4 16.25 26.63 -2.12
CA TYR A 4 16.49 26.34 -0.71
C TYR A 4 17.54 25.25 -0.61
N ASN A 5 18.49 25.39 0.28
CA ASN A 5 19.55 24.41 0.53
C ASN A 5 19.71 24.23 2.04
N ASN A 6 19.21 23.11 2.55
CA ASN A 6 19.25 22.70 3.95
C ASN A 6 18.72 23.80 4.93
N VAL A 7 17.68 24.55 4.52
CA VAL A 7 17.02 25.54 5.37
C VAL A 7 15.88 24.90 6.15
N SER A 8 15.52 25.48 7.32
CA SER A 8 14.33 24.97 8.03
C SER A 8 13.06 25.23 7.23
N PHE A 9 12.07 24.34 7.41
CA PHE A 9 10.80 24.45 6.71
C PHE A 9 10.09 25.77 7.08
N SER A 10 10.14 26.14 8.35
CA SER A 10 9.63 27.42 8.87
C SER A 10 10.28 28.63 8.19
N ALA A 11 11.62 28.61 7.99
CA ALA A 11 12.33 29.65 7.28
C ALA A 11 11.93 29.73 5.80
N ALA A 12 11.75 28.59 5.14
CA ALA A 12 11.29 28.53 3.75
C ALA A 12 9.86 29.11 3.60
N LEU A 13 8.94 28.77 4.52
CA LEU A 13 7.59 29.35 4.54
C LEU A 13 7.60 30.85 4.78
N LYS A 14 8.46 31.33 5.68
CA LYS A 14 8.63 32.77 5.94
C LYS A 14 9.12 33.50 4.70
N ASP A 15 10.10 32.94 3.96
CA ASP A 15 10.58 33.50 2.69
C ASP A 15 9.50 33.49 1.61
N LEU A 16 8.70 32.44 1.54
CA LEU A 16 7.55 32.35 0.63
C LEU A 16 6.51 33.42 0.95
N ASN A 17 6.18 33.62 2.24
CA ASN A 17 5.18 34.59 2.67
C ASN A 17 5.62 36.01 2.41
N ALA A 18 6.91 36.33 2.63
CA ALA A 18 7.46 37.69 2.49
C ALA A 18 7.56 38.18 1.04
N LYS A 19 7.49 37.31 0.06
CA LYS A 19 7.74 37.63 -1.36
C LYS A 19 6.51 37.49 -2.27
N GLN A 20 5.32 37.52 -1.68
CA GLN A 20 4.05 37.49 -2.39
C GLN A 20 2.93 38.07 -1.51
N ASP A 21 1.90 38.65 -2.15
CA ASP A 21 0.81 39.36 -1.46
C ASP A 21 -0.56 38.63 -1.68
N LYS A 22 -0.57 37.53 -2.44
CA LYS A 22 -1.81 36.82 -2.80
C LYS A 22 -2.34 35.97 -1.64
N PHE A 23 -1.44 35.38 -0.85
CA PHE A 23 -1.78 34.45 0.22
C PHE A 23 -1.16 34.88 1.55
N VAL A 24 -1.85 34.54 2.64
CA VAL A 24 -1.33 34.65 4.02
C VAL A 24 -1.00 33.23 4.49
N ILE A 25 0.28 32.96 4.75
CA ILE A 25 0.74 31.63 5.17
C ILE A 25 0.87 31.63 6.70
N ASN A 26 0.00 30.86 7.37
CA ASN A 26 -0.03 30.69 8.81
C ASN A 26 0.59 29.34 9.20
N PHE A 27 1.52 29.35 10.14
CA PHE A 27 2.18 28.14 10.66
C PHE A 27 2.74 28.39 12.07
N VAL A 28 2.93 27.29 12.83
CA VAL A 28 3.59 27.32 14.12
C VAL A 28 5.08 27.06 13.91
N TYR A 29 5.91 28.03 14.27
CA TYR A 29 7.35 28.03 13.98
C TYR A 29 8.04 26.79 14.58
N ASP A 30 7.85 26.54 15.88
CA ASP A 30 8.51 25.46 16.62
C ASP A 30 8.09 24.07 16.14
N GLU A 31 6.89 23.93 15.57
CA GLU A 31 6.43 22.65 15.01
C GLU A 31 7.20 22.25 13.74
N LEU A 32 7.73 23.23 13.00
CA LEU A 32 8.29 23.07 11.66
C LEU A 32 9.80 23.33 11.56
N GLU A 33 10.44 23.81 12.61
CA GLU A 33 11.85 24.25 12.60
C GLU A 33 12.84 23.12 12.33
N ASP A 34 12.57 21.92 12.86
CA ASP A 34 13.48 20.78 12.73
C ASP A 34 13.46 20.15 11.32
N PHE A 35 12.38 20.36 10.56
CA PHE A 35 12.29 19.83 9.20
C PHE A 35 13.16 20.68 8.27
N LYS A 36 14.10 20.03 7.55
CA LYS A 36 15.02 20.72 6.64
C LYS A 36 14.64 20.46 5.18
N VAL A 37 14.66 21.51 4.39
CA VAL A 37 14.28 21.46 2.96
C VAL A 37 15.43 21.86 2.06
N THR A 38 15.62 21.09 0.99
CA THR A 38 16.53 21.37 -0.11
C THR A 38 15.75 21.22 -1.40
N LYS A 39 15.37 22.34 -2.00
CA LYS A 39 14.50 22.37 -3.19
C LYS A 39 14.79 23.55 -4.09
N ASN A 40 14.56 23.34 -5.37
CA ASN A 40 14.58 24.37 -6.38
C ASN A 40 13.17 24.55 -6.95
N ILE A 41 12.50 25.63 -6.55
CA ILE A 41 11.14 25.96 -6.95
C ILE A 41 11.18 26.85 -8.18
N LYS A 42 10.59 26.39 -9.28
CA LYS A 42 10.56 27.10 -10.57
C LYS A 42 9.13 27.24 -11.07
N ASN A 43 8.66 28.48 -11.20
CA ASN A 43 7.36 28.82 -11.82
C ASN A 43 6.16 28.02 -11.27
N GLU A 44 6.19 27.74 -9.95
CA GLU A 44 5.10 27.07 -9.24
C GLU A 44 4.20 28.12 -8.56
N SER A 45 2.92 27.79 -8.39
CA SER A 45 2.02 28.55 -7.53
C SER A 45 2.47 28.44 -6.06
N VAL A 46 2.07 29.35 -5.20
CA VAL A 46 2.44 29.30 -3.77
C VAL A 46 1.94 28.01 -3.09
N PRO A 47 0.69 27.57 -3.29
CA PRO A 47 0.24 26.28 -2.78
C PRO A 47 1.09 25.10 -3.30
N ASP A 48 1.38 25.04 -4.61
CA ASP A 48 2.17 23.96 -5.19
C ASP A 48 3.61 23.95 -4.65
N ALA A 49 4.20 25.15 -4.48
CA ALA A 49 5.52 25.30 -3.88
C ALA A 49 5.56 24.76 -2.44
N ILE A 50 4.54 25.07 -1.62
CA ILE A 50 4.42 24.55 -0.25
C ILE A 50 4.26 23.03 -0.28
N MET A 51 3.41 22.49 -1.15
CA MET A 51 3.23 21.05 -1.30
C MET A 51 4.52 20.35 -1.74
N ASN A 52 5.29 20.99 -2.62
CA ASN A 52 6.61 20.46 -3.02
C ASN A 52 7.61 20.47 -1.86
N LEU A 53 7.61 21.51 -1.01
CA LEU A 53 8.44 21.57 0.19
C LEU A 53 8.03 20.54 1.24
N ILE A 54 6.72 20.27 1.44
CA ILE A 54 6.21 19.28 2.39
C ILE A 54 6.78 17.88 2.06
N GLY A 55 6.74 17.48 0.81
CA GLY A 55 7.31 16.19 0.40
C GLY A 55 6.74 15.02 1.17
N PHE A 56 7.60 14.30 1.90
CA PHE A 56 7.25 13.15 2.74
C PHE A 56 7.15 13.50 4.22
N TYR A 57 7.33 14.75 4.59
CA TYR A 57 7.19 15.16 5.98
C TYR A 57 5.75 15.01 6.48
N PRO A 58 5.54 14.69 7.76
CA PRO A 58 4.21 14.60 8.36
C PRO A 58 3.59 15.99 8.58
N ILE A 59 3.53 16.75 7.50
CA ILE A 59 3.04 18.13 7.45
C ILE A 59 1.86 18.16 6.49
N LYS A 60 0.79 18.83 6.86
CA LYS A 60 -0.37 19.09 6.01
C LYS A 60 -0.52 20.57 5.73
N MET A 61 -1.08 20.86 4.57
CA MET A 61 -1.51 22.18 4.15
C MET A 61 -3.02 22.18 3.98
N LYS A 62 -3.67 23.22 4.48
CA LYS A 62 -5.08 23.52 4.23
C LYS A 62 -5.18 24.93 3.69
N GLN A 63 -5.87 25.12 2.58
CA GLN A 63 -6.16 26.44 2.02
C GLN A 63 -7.65 26.75 2.19
N VAL A 64 -7.93 27.96 2.65
CA VAL A 64 -9.27 28.54 2.72
C VAL A 64 -9.13 29.97 2.17
N ASP A 65 -9.70 30.20 0.99
CA ASP A 65 -9.58 31.45 0.23
C ASP A 65 -8.10 31.84 -0.01
N ASN A 66 -7.67 32.96 0.56
CA ASN A 66 -6.29 33.45 0.50
C ASN A 66 -5.43 33.06 1.72
N ILE A 67 -5.98 32.28 2.66
CA ILE A 67 -5.27 31.83 3.86
C ILE A 67 -4.78 30.40 3.65
N ILE A 68 -3.49 30.17 3.84
CA ILE A 68 -2.86 28.85 3.82
C ILE A 68 -2.40 28.51 5.23
N ILE A 69 -2.88 27.40 5.78
CA ILE A 69 -2.49 26.88 7.10
C ILE A 69 -1.58 25.69 6.88
N VAL A 70 -0.38 25.72 7.49
CA VAL A 70 0.61 24.63 7.42
C VAL A 70 0.91 24.17 8.84
N GLU A 71 0.65 22.90 9.11
CA GLU A 71 0.81 22.33 10.45
C GLU A 71 1.38 20.92 10.41
N CYS A 72 2.13 20.52 11.45
CA CYS A 72 2.56 19.15 11.63
C CYS A 72 1.36 18.27 12.01
N ILE A 73 1.21 17.11 11.38
CA ILE A 73 0.10 16.17 11.65
C ILE A 73 0.27 15.54 13.03
N GLN A 74 1.52 15.28 13.43
CA GLN A 74 1.88 14.65 14.69
C GLN A 74 2.40 15.73 15.67
N LYS A 75 1.55 16.14 16.60
CA LYS A 75 1.87 17.16 17.60
C LYS A 75 2.54 16.54 18.83
N THR A 76 3.74 16.01 18.67
CA THR A 76 4.54 15.50 19.78
C THR A 76 5.80 16.35 19.98
N SER A 77 6.24 16.49 21.23
CA SER A 77 7.48 17.18 21.56
C SER A 77 8.74 16.35 21.31
N ASN A 78 8.60 15.04 21.22
CA ASN A 78 9.70 14.12 20.99
C ASN A 78 9.87 13.83 19.51
N ARG A 79 11.12 13.80 19.05
CA ARG A 79 11.48 13.53 17.66
C ARG A 79 12.69 12.63 17.58
N MET A 80 12.67 11.67 16.67
CA MET A 80 13.84 10.91 16.27
C MET A 80 14.41 11.57 15.02
N MET A 81 15.66 12.03 15.09
CA MET A 81 16.33 12.75 14.01
C MET A 81 17.68 12.13 13.71
N GLY A 82 18.10 12.17 12.46
CA GLY A 82 19.41 11.70 12.06
C GLY A 82 19.66 11.82 10.58
N ARG A 83 20.77 11.26 10.14
CA ARG A 83 21.19 11.28 8.74
C ARG A 83 21.59 9.87 8.29
N ILE A 84 21.14 9.48 7.13
CA ILE A 84 21.53 8.21 6.49
C ILE A 84 22.58 8.51 5.42
N VAL A 85 23.68 7.76 5.46
CA VAL A 85 24.79 7.86 4.51
C VAL A 85 25.19 6.47 4.01
N ASP A 86 25.85 6.40 2.88
CA ASP A 86 26.47 5.18 2.37
C ASP A 86 27.89 4.98 2.96
N THR A 87 28.56 3.93 2.57
CA THR A 87 29.95 3.61 2.97
C THR A 87 30.98 4.64 2.48
N HIS A 88 30.62 5.50 1.53
CA HIS A 88 31.44 6.61 1.02
C HIS A 88 31.02 7.95 1.65
N HIS A 89 30.23 7.94 2.72
CA HIS A 89 29.67 9.12 3.40
C HIS A 89 28.80 10.01 2.52
N GLN A 90 28.29 9.47 1.37
CA GLN A 90 27.32 10.21 0.56
C GLN A 90 25.92 10.07 1.17
N PRO A 91 25.07 11.10 1.08
CA PRO A 91 23.71 11.03 1.60
C PRO A 91 22.89 9.99 0.83
N VAL A 92 22.15 9.18 1.57
CA VAL A 92 21.17 8.25 1.00
C VAL A 92 19.80 8.92 1.06
N ASP A 93 19.34 9.41 -0.09
CA ASP A 93 18.05 10.02 -0.28
C ASP A 93 16.95 8.94 -0.40
N PHE A 94 15.73 9.28 0.04
CA PHE A 94 14.53 8.44 -0.05
C PHE A 94 14.62 7.08 0.66
N ALA A 95 15.48 6.95 1.67
CA ALA A 95 15.50 5.76 2.52
C ALA A 95 14.27 5.73 3.45
N ASN A 96 13.62 4.59 3.55
CA ASN A 96 12.56 4.36 4.54
C ASN A 96 13.17 4.22 5.93
N VAL A 97 12.69 5.00 6.88
CA VAL A 97 13.06 4.95 8.29
C VAL A 97 11.82 4.61 9.10
N ALA A 98 11.74 3.39 9.62
CA ALA A 98 10.65 2.93 10.49
C ALA A 98 11.11 2.92 11.94
N LEU A 99 10.28 3.42 12.83
CA LEU A 99 10.45 3.31 14.27
C LEU A 99 9.59 2.17 14.78
N LEU A 100 10.24 1.18 15.39
CA LEU A 100 9.59 -0.01 15.92
C LEU A 100 9.68 -0.04 17.44
N ASN A 101 8.70 -0.64 18.07
CA ASN A 101 8.66 -0.85 19.50
C ASN A 101 9.76 -1.83 19.91
N VAL A 102 10.45 -1.52 21.03
CA VAL A 102 11.57 -2.32 21.50
C VAL A 102 11.10 -3.68 22.05
N SER A 103 9.86 -3.77 22.54
CA SER A 103 9.34 -4.99 23.18
C SER A 103 8.92 -6.08 22.19
N ASP A 104 8.27 -5.69 21.08
CA ASP A 104 7.61 -6.64 20.17
C ASP A 104 7.91 -6.35 18.69
N SER A 105 8.75 -5.34 18.41
CA SER A 105 9.06 -4.88 17.05
C SER A 105 7.84 -4.42 16.22
N SER A 106 6.72 -4.13 16.88
CA SER A 106 5.57 -3.52 16.22
C SER A 106 5.91 -2.12 15.72
N LEU A 107 5.28 -1.70 14.61
CA LEU A 107 5.50 -0.38 14.04
C LEU A 107 4.88 0.70 14.92
N ILE A 108 5.68 1.71 15.29
CA ILE A 108 5.21 2.91 15.97
C ILE A 108 4.84 3.98 14.94
N THR A 109 5.80 4.35 14.10
CA THR A 109 5.67 5.37 13.05
C THR A 109 6.86 5.30 12.11
N GLY A 110 6.95 6.19 11.11
CA GLY A 110 8.10 6.22 10.23
C GLY A 110 8.14 7.48 9.36
N GLY A 111 9.16 7.56 8.55
CA GLY A 111 9.39 8.64 7.61
C GLY A 111 10.37 8.25 6.51
N VAL A 112 10.74 9.22 5.71
CA VAL A 112 11.65 9.04 4.57
C VAL A 112 12.74 10.10 4.64
N THR A 113 13.97 9.74 4.28
CA THR A 113 15.06 10.71 4.21
C THR A 113 14.86 11.70 3.07
N ASN A 114 15.24 12.95 3.31
CA ASN A 114 15.30 13.99 2.28
C ASN A 114 16.52 13.80 1.35
N GLU A 115 16.71 14.72 0.41
CA GLU A 115 17.81 14.70 -0.55
C GLU A 115 19.22 14.78 0.09
N ASN A 116 19.30 15.23 1.35
CA ASN A 116 20.55 15.27 2.13
C ASN A 116 20.72 14.03 3.04
N GLY A 117 19.84 13.02 2.90
CA GLY A 117 19.83 11.84 3.74
C GLY A 117 19.28 12.10 5.15
N GLN A 118 18.72 13.25 5.44
CA GLN A 118 18.22 13.62 6.78
C GLN A 118 16.77 13.11 6.97
N PHE A 119 16.44 12.68 8.18
CA PHE A 119 15.09 12.35 8.58
C PHE A 119 14.73 13.01 9.92
N VAL A 120 13.45 13.35 10.06
CA VAL A 120 12.83 13.86 11.29
C VAL A 120 11.50 13.14 11.46
N ILE A 121 11.37 12.34 12.50
CA ILE A 121 10.19 11.52 12.77
C ILE A 121 9.65 11.86 14.15
N PRO A 122 8.49 12.55 14.26
CA PRO A 122 7.81 12.75 15.52
C PRO A 122 7.39 11.41 16.14
N CYS A 123 7.58 11.24 17.45
CA CYS A 123 7.20 10.02 18.16
C CYS A 123 6.96 10.29 19.65
N GLU A 124 6.12 9.50 20.31
CA GLU A 124 5.80 9.65 21.73
C GLU A 124 6.70 8.82 22.66
N VAL A 125 7.47 7.88 22.10
CA VAL A 125 8.28 6.94 22.85
C VAL A 125 9.65 7.53 23.19
N LYS A 126 10.23 7.09 24.31
CA LYS A 126 11.58 7.48 24.76
C LYS A 126 12.70 6.66 24.12
N LYS A 127 12.37 5.48 23.55
CA LYS A 127 13.31 4.56 22.91
C LYS A 127 12.57 3.79 21.81
N ALA A 128 13.20 3.63 20.66
CA ALA A 128 12.66 2.84 19.55
C ALA A 128 13.78 2.10 18.81
N ILE A 129 13.42 1.04 18.12
CA ILE A 129 14.29 0.42 17.11
C ILE A 129 14.14 1.25 15.83
N VAL A 130 15.27 1.77 15.34
CA VAL A 130 15.34 2.44 14.04
C VAL A 130 15.69 1.40 12.98
N LYS A 131 14.72 1.11 12.11
CA LYS A 131 14.90 0.22 10.96
C LYS A 131 14.97 1.06 9.70
N VAL A 132 16.10 0.96 8.99
CA VAL A 132 16.31 1.72 7.73
C VAL A 132 16.40 0.75 6.57
N SER A 133 15.64 1.01 5.51
CA SER A 133 15.68 0.25 4.27
C SER A 133 15.71 1.17 3.05
N CYS A 134 16.55 0.84 2.08
CA CYS A 134 16.64 1.55 0.80
C CYS A 134 17.02 0.57 -0.30
N VAL A 135 16.56 0.81 -1.52
CA VAL A 135 16.91 0.00 -2.70
C VAL A 135 18.42 0.08 -2.95
N GLY A 136 19.06 -1.08 -3.07
CA GLY A 136 20.51 -1.19 -3.26
C GLY A 136 21.33 -1.32 -1.99
N TYR A 137 20.72 -1.20 -0.81
CA TYR A 137 21.38 -1.29 0.48
C TYR A 137 20.86 -2.42 1.34
N LYS A 138 21.70 -2.93 2.25
CA LYS A 138 21.26 -3.85 3.31
C LYS A 138 20.40 -3.11 4.31
N THR A 139 19.37 -3.80 4.81
CA THR A 139 18.51 -3.24 5.86
C THR A 139 19.31 -3.06 7.14
N TYR A 140 19.30 -1.86 7.70
CA TYR A 140 19.88 -1.53 9.00
C TYR A 140 18.82 -1.61 10.09
N CYS A 141 19.20 -2.08 11.29
CA CYS A 141 18.28 -2.18 12.42
C CYS A 141 19.06 -2.04 13.74
N ASN A 142 18.75 -1.01 14.53
CA ASN A 142 19.33 -0.82 15.87
C ASN A 142 18.43 0.02 16.76
N ALA A 143 18.59 -0.12 18.07
CA ALA A 143 17.79 0.59 19.07
C ALA A 143 18.45 1.90 19.52
N TYR A 144 17.66 2.99 19.54
CA TYR A 144 18.11 4.32 19.93
C TYR A 144 17.17 4.96 20.94
N ARG A 145 17.71 5.89 21.75
CA ARG A 145 16.89 6.84 22.51
C ARG A 145 16.37 7.93 21.56
N THR A 146 15.18 8.43 21.84
CA THR A 146 14.60 9.55 21.11
C THR A 146 15.48 10.77 21.22
N GLY A 147 15.64 11.49 20.12
CA GLY A 147 16.54 12.61 19.93
C GLY A 147 17.36 12.46 18.64
N GLU A 148 18.51 13.11 18.60
CA GLU A 148 19.43 13.01 17.48
C GLU A 148 20.27 11.73 17.58
N VAL A 149 20.17 10.86 16.57
CA VAL A 149 20.89 9.57 16.52
C VAL A 149 22.19 9.65 15.71
N GLY A 150 22.49 10.81 15.13
CA GLY A 150 23.69 11.04 14.31
C GLY A 150 23.57 10.43 12.91
N ALA A 151 24.73 10.07 12.35
CA ALA A 151 24.82 9.46 11.03
C ALA A 151 24.75 7.92 11.13
N ILE A 152 23.83 7.32 10.38
CA ILE A 152 23.69 5.87 10.21
C ILE A 152 24.24 5.51 8.83
N THR A 153 25.20 4.60 8.77
CA THR A 153 25.82 4.14 7.52
C THR A 153 25.13 2.88 7.03
N LEU A 154 24.69 2.88 5.77
CA LEU A 154 24.14 1.72 5.09
C LEU A 154 25.23 1.03 4.26
N GLU A 155 25.28 -0.30 4.32
CA GLU A 155 26.12 -1.12 3.48
C GLU A 155 25.41 -1.48 2.17
N ASP A 156 26.18 -1.55 1.08
CA ASP A 156 25.63 -1.98 -0.20
C ASP A 156 25.09 -3.42 -0.13
N ALA A 157 23.90 -3.65 -0.70
CA ALA A 157 23.38 -4.99 -0.90
C ALA A 157 24.14 -5.66 -2.04
N THR A 158 25.12 -6.53 -1.73
CA THR A 158 25.78 -7.38 -2.71
C THR A 158 24.81 -8.44 -3.21
N ILE A 159 24.23 -8.24 -4.39
CA ILE A 159 23.55 -9.32 -5.11
C ILE A 159 24.60 -10.03 -5.95
N ASN A 160 24.91 -11.27 -5.61
CA ASN A 160 25.74 -12.16 -6.39
C ASN A 160 25.01 -12.58 -7.68
N LEU A 161 24.95 -11.69 -8.66
CA LEU A 161 24.70 -12.05 -10.05
C LEU A 161 26.08 -12.31 -10.67
N GLN A 162 26.32 -13.57 -11.04
CA GLN A 162 27.53 -13.97 -11.73
C GLN A 162 27.88 -12.99 -12.85
N LYS A 163 29.02 -12.28 -12.67
CA LYS A 163 29.74 -11.49 -13.69
C LYS A 163 29.05 -10.27 -14.33
N VAL A 164 28.62 -9.28 -13.58
CA VAL A 164 28.79 -7.87 -14.04
C VAL A 164 28.95 -6.97 -12.81
N VAL A 165 30.14 -6.48 -12.59
CA VAL A 165 30.42 -5.40 -11.62
C VAL A 165 30.02 -4.08 -12.30
N ILE A 166 28.82 -3.61 -12.10
CA ILE A 166 28.45 -2.25 -12.49
C ILE A 166 28.85 -1.34 -11.33
N LYS A 167 30.01 -0.74 -11.40
CA LYS A 167 30.41 0.39 -10.55
C LYS A 167 29.72 1.65 -11.07
N GLY A 168 28.67 2.08 -10.40
CA GLY A 168 28.00 3.34 -10.64
C GLY A 168 26.73 3.42 -9.83
N HIS A 169 26.59 4.41 -8.95
CA HIS A 169 25.33 4.71 -8.25
C HIS A 169 24.30 5.20 -9.28
N ARG A 170 23.56 4.27 -9.91
CA ARG A 170 22.38 4.64 -10.68
C ARG A 170 21.28 5.01 -9.68
N LYS A 171 20.79 6.24 -9.75
CA LYS A 171 19.59 6.64 -9.03
C LYS A 171 18.39 5.91 -9.65
N TYR A 172 17.94 4.85 -8.99
CA TYR A 172 16.74 4.11 -9.39
C TYR A 172 15.46 4.85 -9.00
N ILE A 173 15.58 5.86 -8.15
CA ILE A 173 14.50 6.68 -7.66
C ILE A 173 14.68 8.10 -8.18
N SER A 174 13.65 8.63 -8.81
CA SER A 174 13.58 10.01 -9.24
C SER A 174 12.33 10.68 -8.69
N ARG A 175 12.40 11.98 -8.47
CA ARG A 175 11.26 12.78 -8.05
C ARG A 175 11.05 13.92 -9.03
N GLU A 176 9.86 14.01 -9.58
CA GLU A 176 9.47 15.05 -10.50
C GLU A 176 7.99 15.44 -10.26
N ASN A 177 7.70 16.73 -10.18
CA ASN A 177 6.36 17.28 -9.99
C ASN A 177 5.56 16.62 -8.83
N GLY A 178 6.24 16.38 -7.68
CA GLY A 178 5.61 15.75 -6.51
C GLY A 178 5.36 14.25 -6.63
N LYS A 179 5.73 13.63 -7.76
CA LYS A 179 5.62 12.20 -8.03
C LYS A 179 6.99 11.55 -7.84
N LEU A 180 7.03 10.46 -7.08
CA LEU A 180 8.24 9.68 -6.87
C LEU A 180 8.16 8.46 -7.79
N THR A 181 9.15 8.29 -8.66
CA THR A 181 9.21 7.19 -9.63
C THR A 181 10.35 6.26 -9.29
N LEU A 182 10.05 4.97 -9.11
CA LEU A 182 11.00 3.89 -8.94
C LEU A 182 11.14 3.14 -10.28
N ASP A 183 12.34 3.15 -10.85
CA ASP A 183 12.68 2.40 -12.06
C ASP A 183 12.99 0.93 -11.70
N VAL A 184 12.05 0.05 -11.99
CA VAL A 184 12.15 -1.37 -11.64
C VAL A 184 13.04 -2.11 -12.63
N GLN A 185 12.89 -1.84 -13.92
CA GLN A 185 13.61 -2.57 -14.99
C GLN A 185 15.11 -2.40 -14.92
N ASN A 186 15.58 -1.24 -14.50
CA ASN A 186 17.00 -0.95 -14.37
C ASN A 186 17.55 -1.20 -12.97
N SER A 187 16.72 -1.64 -12.03
CA SER A 187 17.09 -1.95 -10.65
C SER A 187 17.17 -3.47 -10.39
N ASN A 188 17.69 -3.82 -9.24
CA ASN A 188 17.70 -5.20 -8.74
C ASN A 188 16.30 -5.73 -8.41
N LEU A 189 15.30 -4.85 -8.34
CA LEU A 189 13.90 -5.22 -8.07
C LEU A 189 13.24 -5.92 -9.26
N LYS A 190 13.82 -5.87 -10.45
CA LYS A 190 13.33 -6.58 -11.63
C LYS A 190 13.08 -8.07 -11.38
N ASN A 191 13.91 -8.71 -10.58
CA ASN A 191 13.86 -10.16 -10.33
C ASN A 191 13.49 -10.50 -8.88
N ILE A 192 12.80 -9.59 -8.17
CA ILE A 192 12.48 -9.81 -6.75
C ILE A 192 11.28 -10.76 -6.53
N GLY A 193 10.49 -11.01 -7.58
CA GLY A 193 9.31 -11.88 -7.53
C GLY A 193 8.06 -11.21 -8.10
N LYS A 194 7.23 -10.63 -7.27
CA LYS A 194 5.92 -10.05 -7.65
C LYS A 194 5.90 -8.53 -7.51
N ALA A 195 4.92 -7.87 -8.14
CA ALA A 195 4.70 -6.43 -7.98
C ALA A 195 4.44 -6.06 -6.51
N THR A 196 3.80 -6.93 -5.75
CA THR A 196 3.61 -6.80 -4.30
C THR A 196 4.93 -6.65 -3.54
N ASP A 197 5.99 -7.33 -3.98
CA ASP A 197 7.31 -7.22 -3.35
C ASP A 197 8.00 -5.93 -3.75
N VAL A 198 7.84 -5.50 -5.00
CA VAL A 198 8.37 -4.21 -5.49
C VAL A 198 7.80 -3.04 -4.69
N ILE A 199 6.49 -3.05 -4.41
CA ILE A 199 5.81 -1.97 -3.68
C ILE A 199 6.42 -1.76 -2.29
N LYS A 200 6.88 -2.80 -1.60
CA LYS A 200 7.52 -2.71 -0.28
C LYS A 200 8.79 -1.86 -0.26
N TYR A 201 9.44 -1.68 -1.41
CA TYR A 201 10.67 -0.89 -1.57
C TYR A 201 10.42 0.56 -2.01
N ILE A 202 9.16 0.95 -2.22
CA ILE A 202 8.84 2.34 -2.54
C ILE A 202 9.10 3.19 -1.29
N PRO A 203 9.83 4.29 -1.41
CA PRO A 203 10.01 5.23 -0.30
C PRO A 203 8.67 5.72 0.27
N GLY A 204 8.55 5.70 1.59
CA GLY A 204 7.32 6.07 2.28
C GLY A 204 6.27 4.97 2.39
N MET A 205 6.55 3.76 1.90
CA MET A 205 5.67 2.62 2.04
C MET A 205 5.94 1.81 3.29
N LEU A 206 4.87 1.40 3.93
CA LEU A 206 4.82 0.40 5.00
C LEU A 206 4.02 -0.80 4.53
N TYR A 207 4.44 -1.97 4.99
CA TYR A 207 3.65 -3.19 4.87
C TYR A 207 3.47 -3.80 6.25
N THR A 208 2.25 -3.74 6.76
CA THR A 208 1.90 -4.17 8.12
C THR A 208 0.57 -4.91 8.09
N ASN A 209 0.49 -6.08 8.71
CA ASN A 209 -0.75 -6.87 8.81
C ASN A 209 -1.41 -7.16 7.44
N GLY A 210 -0.61 -7.42 6.40
CA GLY A 210 -1.13 -7.72 5.06
C GLY A 210 -1.55 -6.50 4.23
N LYS A 211 -1.41 -5.27 4.74
CA LYS A 211 -1.81 -4.04 4.08
C LYS A 211 -0.62 -3.15 3.74
N TYR A 212 -0.76 -2.41 2.65
CA TYR A 212 0.18 -1.36 2.24
C TYR A 212 -0.32 -0.01 2.72
N GLU A 213 0.55 0.76 3.37
CA GLU A 213 0.24 2.10 3.84
C GLU A 213 1.35 3.06 3.45
N VAL A 214 0.99 4.28 3.06
CA VAL A 214 1.93 5.37 2.85
C VAL A 214 2.02 6.18 4.15
N PHE A 215 3.23 6.48 4.63
CA PHE A 215 3.45 7.26 5.86
C PHE A 215 2.56 8.49 5.91
N GLY A 216 1.71 8.59 6.94
CA GLY A 216 0.83 9.73 7.18
C GLY A 216 -0.31 9.91 6.16
N LYS A 217 -0.49 8.99 5.21
CA LYS A 217 -1.53 9.07 4.16
C LYS A 217 -2.51 7.90 4.20
N GLY A 218 -2.16 6.81 4.89
CA GLY A 218 -2.96 5.59 4.94
C GLY A 218 -2.83 4.73 3.68
N GLU A 219 -3.84 3.90 3.41
CA GLU A 219 -3.84 2.95 2.30
C GLU A 219 -3.90 3.67 0.94
N PRO A 220 -2.96 3.40 0.00
CA PRO A 220 -2.96 4.02 -1.31
C PRO A 220 -3.95 3.36 -2.26
N VAL A 221 -4.51 4.13 -3.17
CA VAL A 221 -5.23 3.58 -4.32
C VAL A 221 -4.21 3.15 -5.38
N ILE A 222 -4.36 1.93 -5.88
CA ILE A 222 -3.39 1.32 -6.78
C ILE A 222 -3.95 1.30 -8.20
N TYR A 223 -3.13 1.71 -9.16
CA TYR A 223 -3.40 1.66 -10.58
C TYR A 223 -2.34 0.82 -11.28
N ILE A 224 -2.74 0.01 -12.27
CA ILE A 224 -1.85 -0.68 -13.19
C ILE A 224 -2.20 -0.20 -14.59
N ASP A 225 -1.23 0.41 -15.28
CA ASP A 225 -1.39 1.03 -16.60
C ASP A 225 -2.62 1.97 -16.68
N GLY A 226 -2.76 2.83 -15.66
CA GLY A 226 -3.85 3.78 -15.51
C GLY A 226 -5.19 3.22 -15.06
N ARG A 227 -5.27 1.92 -14.69
CA ARG A 227 -6.52 1.26 -14.24
C ARG A 227 -6.52 1.03 -12.74
N LYS A 228 -7.55 1.51 -12.07
CA LYS A 228 -7.75 1.31 -10.63
C LYS A 228 -7.91 -0.19 -10.32
N GLN A 229 -7.17 -0.65 -9.34
CA GLN A 229 -7.31 -2.01 -8.84
C GLN A 229 -8.32 -2.02 -7.69
N THR A 230 -9.28 -2.92 -7.77
CA THR A 230 -10.35 -3.08 -6.75
C THR A 230 -9.90 -3.98 -5.60
N ASN A 231 -8.86 -4.79 -5.81
CA ASN A 231 -8.25 -5.66 -4.82
C ASN A 231 -6.75 -5.87 -5.11
N THR A 232 -6.05 -6.53 -4.22
CA THR A 232 -4.60 -6.82 -4.34
C THR A 232 -4.28 -8.04 -5.20
N SER A 233 -5.28 -8.86 -5.61
CA SER A 233 -5.05 -10.09 -6.38
C SER A 233 -4.35 -9.82 -7.71
N GLY A 234 -4.70 -8.72 -8.40
CA GLY A 234 -4.02 -8.31 -9.63
C GLY A 234 -2.53 -7.99 -9.45
N LEU A 235 -2.13 -7.54 -8.27
CA LEU A 235 -0.73 -7.26 -7.93
C LEU A 235 0.05 -8.52 -7.59
N SER A 236 -0.55 -9.44 -6.85
CA SER A 236 0.10 -10.70 -6.47
C SER A 236 0.37 -11.59 -7.69
N LEU A 237 -0.41 -11.44 -8.75
CA LEU A 237 -0.27 -12.15 -10.01
C LEU A 237 0.64 -11.43 -11.03
N LEU A 238 1.06 -10.18 -10.78
CA LEU A 238 1.96 -9.42 -11.65
C LEU A 238 3.41 -9.69 -11.27
N SER A 239 4.17 -10.36 -12.15
CA SER A 239 5.60 -10.56 -11.96
C SER A 239 6.36 -9.22 -11.98
N SER A 240 7.37 -9.07 -11.11
CA SER A 240 8.26 -7.91 -11.08
C SER A 240 9.03 -7.71 -12.39
N THR A 241 9.29 -8.78 -13.15
CA THR A 241 9.91 -8.70 -14.49
C THR A 241 9.06 -7.93 -15.49
N ASN A 242 7.75 -7.91 -15.29
CA ASN A 242 6.79 -7.21 -16.14
C ASN A 242 6.48 -5.78 -15.63
N VAL A 243 7.05 -5.37 -14.50
CA VAL A 243 6.91 -4.01 -14.00
C VAL A 243 8.02 -3.14 -14.60
N LYS A 244 7.68 -2.09 -15.33
CA LYS A 244 8.62 -1.11 -15.85
C LYS A 244 9.05 -0.12 -14.77
N SER A 245 8.05 0.50 -14.15
CA SER A 245 8.25 1.49 -13.10
C SER A 245 7.05 1.52 -12.16
N VAL A 246 7.30 1.99 -10.95
CA VAL A 246 6.24 2.27 -9.97
C VAL A 246 6.34 3.72 -9.55
N GLN A 247 5.21 4.43 -9.59
CA GLN A 247 5.13 5.83 -9.24
C GLN A 247 4.26 6.00 -8.00
N LEU A 248 4.79 6.65 -6.96
CA LEU A 248 4.05 7.07 -5.79
C LEU A 248 3.68 8.54 -5.92
N ILE A 249 2.38 8.84 -5.80
CA ILE A 249 1.81 10.19 -5.80
C ILE A 249 1.22 10.42 -4.41
N THR A 250 1.85 11.28 -3.62
CA THR A 250 1.44 11.56 -2.23
C THR A 250 0.39 12.68 -2.12
N ASN A 251 0.17 13.41 -3.20
CA ASN A 251 -0.82 14.47 -3.33
C ASN A 251 -1.48 14.33 -4.70
N PRO A 252 -2.43 13.39 -4.86
CA PRO A 252 -3.13 13.18 -6.12
C PRO A 252 -3.95 14.42 -6.49
N GLY A 253 -3.91 14.77 -7.78
CA GLY A 253 -4.67 15.88 -8.35
C GLY A 253 -6.14 15.52 -8.57
N ALA A 254 -6.87 16.42 -9.22
CA ALA A 254 -8.31 16.28 -9.48
C ALA A 254 -8.68 15.13 -10.46
N GLU A 255 -7.67 14.49 -11.08
CA GLU A 255 -7.84 13.29 -11.88
C GLU A 255 -8.21 12.04 -11.07
N TYR A 256 -8.03 12.09 -9.75
CA TYR A 256 -8.36 11.01 -8.81
C TYR A 256 -9.57 11.38 -7.95
N ASP A 257 -10.18 10.38 -7.33
CA ASP A 257 -11.32 10.59 -6.43
C ASP A 257 -10.93 11.52 -5.27
N ALA A 258 -11.82 12.42 -4.85
CA ALA A 258 -11.56 13.47 -3.84
C ALA A 258 -11.08 12.91 -2.47
N GLU A 259 -11.43 11.67 -2.13
CA GLU A 259 -11.01 11.00 -0.91
C GLU A 259 -9.65 10.33 -1.02
N THR A 260 -9.06 10.27 -2.24
CA THR A 260 -7.78 9.61 -2.48
C THR A 260 -6.63 10.42 -1.89
N ARG A 261 -5.95 9.87 -0.90
CA ARG A 261 -4.84 10.54 -0.20
C ARG A 261 -3.48 10.24 -0.80
N SER A 262 -3.35 9.10 -1.47
CA SER A 262 -2.14 8.68 -2.17
C SER A 262 -2.46 7.66 -3.26
N VAL A 263 -1.64 7.64 -4.29
CA VAL A 263 -1.80 6.75 -5.45
C VAL A 263 -0.50 6.05 -5.74
N ILE A 264 -0.56 4.75 -6.00
CA ILE A 264 0.51 3.97 -6.60
C ILE A 264 0.11 3.69 -8.05
N ASN A 265 0.91 4.18 -9.00
CA ASN A 265 0.71 3.89 -10.41
C ASN A 265 1.83 2.98 -10.91
N ILE A 266 1.48 1.76 -11.28
CA ILE A 266 2.39 0.75 -11.82
C ILE A 266 2.30 0.80 -13.34
N THR A 267 3.44 1.02 -14.00
CA THR A 267 3.55 0.92 -15.45
C THR A 267 4.19 -0.41 -15.79
N THR A 268 3.57 -1.18 -16.67
CA THR A 268 4.11 -2.47 -17.12
C THR A 268 5.07 -2.30 -18.30
N VAL A 269 5.87 -3.33 -18.54
CA VAL A 269 6.78 -3.39 -19.68
C VAL A 269 5.97 -3.73 -20.92
N HIS A 270 6.09 -2.91 -21.96
CA HIS A 270 5.65 -3.29 -23.30
C HIS A 270 6.81 -3.96 -24.02
N HIS A 271 6.65 -5.24 -24.36
CA HIS A 271 7.67 -5.98 -25.08
C HIS A 271 7.75 -5.47 -26.53
N SER A 272 8.96 -5.21 -27.01
CA SER A 272 9.18 -4.72 -28.39
C SER A 272 9.42 -5.85 -29.40
N LEU A 273 9.59 -7.08 -28.93
CA LEU A 273 9.85 -8.26 -29.75
C LEU A 273 8.77 -9.30 -29.56
N ASP A 274 8.35 -9.92 -30.68
CA ASP A 274 7.44 -11.08 -30.66
C ASP A 274 8.03 -12.20 -29.81
N GLY A 275 7.22 -12.81 -28.95
CA GLY A 275 7.67 -13.89 -28.12
C GLY A 275 6.66 -14.40 -27.10
N LEU A 276 7.02 -15.49 -26.47
CA LEU A 276 6.38 -16.08 -25.31
C LEU A 276 7.34 -15.96 -24.13
N SER A 277 6.86 -15.43 -23.03
CA SER A 277 7.59 -15.42 -21.75
C SER A 277 6.69 -15.95 -20.65
N GLY A 278 7.27 -16.57 -19.64
CA GLY A 278 6.51 -17.07 -18.51
C GLY A 278 7.40 -17.39 -17.33
N ILE A 279 6.74 -17.50 -16.18
CA ILE A 279 7.32 -17.97 -14.93
C ILE A 279 6.33 -18.92 -14.27
N GLY A 280 6.82 -20.00 -13.69
CA GLY A 280 6.06 -20.91 -12.85
C GLY A 280 6.76 -21.08 -11.51
N GLY A 281 5.98 -21.22 -10.46
CA GLY A 281 6.46 -21.42 -9.11
C GLY A 281 5.62 -22.45 -8.37
N ALA A 282 6.25 -23.17 -7.46
CA ALA A 282 5.56 -24.01 -6.49
C ALA A 282 6.26 -23.88 -5.14
N GLU A 283 5.47 -23.71 -4.11
CA GLU A 283 5.93 -23.66 -2.72
C GLU A 283 5.19 -24.73 -1.93
N ILE A 284 5.92 -25.50 -1.16
CA ILE A 284 5.36 -26.45 -0.20
C ILE A 284 5.92 -26.09 1.15
N SER A 285 5.04 -25.80 2.10
CA SER A 285 5.40 -25.50 3.47
C SER A 285 4.79 -26.51 4.43
N LYS A 286 5.53 -26.86 5.47
CA LYS A 286 5.06 -27.75 6.52
C LYS A 286 5.37 -27.14 7.88
N HIS A 287 4.33 -26.92 8.65
CA HIS A 287 4.41 -26.65 10.08
C HIS A 287 3.85 -27.86 10.83
N LYS A 288 2.68 -27.79 11.40
CA LYS A 288 1.93 -28.96 11.88
C LYS A 288 1.26 -29.68 10.72
N ASN A 289 0.68 -28.92 9.81
CA ASN A 289 0.03 -29.36 8.58
C ASN A 289 0.80 -28.96 7.32
N LEU A 290 0.49 -29.60 6.21
CA LEU A 290 1.06 -29.29 4.90
C LEU A 290 0.20 -28.24 4.20
N SER A 291 0.86 -27.21 3.69
CA SER A 291 0.30 -26.17 2.82
C SER A 291 1.08 -26.10 1.52
N ASN A 292 0.43 -25.73 0.45
CA ASN A 292 1.05 -25.58 -0.86
C ASN A 292 0.47 -24.40 -1.63
N ASN A 293 1.32 -23.79 -2.45
CA ASN A 293 0.98 -22.74 -3.38
C ASN A 293 1.62 -23.05 -4.73
N GLU A 294 0.87 -22.98 -5.79
CA GLU A 294 1.36 -23.10 -7.16
C GLU A 294 0.94 -21.88 -7.96
N GLU A 295 1.84 -21.40 -8.81
CA GLU A 295 1.58 -20.26 -9.68
C GLU A 295 2.16 -20.44 -11.08
N VAL A 296 1.45 -19.91 -12.06
CA VAL A 296 1.94 -19.78 -13.44
C VAL A 296 1.55 -18.42 -14.01
N ASN A 297 2.52 -17.75 -14.63
CA ASN A 297 2.31 -16.50 -15.36
C ASN A 297 2.87 -16.68 -16.77
N LEU A 298 2.06 -16.40 -17.79
CA LEU A 298 2.41 -16.45 -19.19
C LEU A 298 2.11 -15.13 -19.86
N ASN A 299 3.01 -14.65 -20.71
CA ASN A 299 2.84 -13.45 -21.53
C ASN A 299 3.19 -13.80 -22.98
N ILE A 300 2.32 -13.45 -23.89
CA ILE A 300 2.49 -13.61 -25.32
C ILE A 300 2.45 -12.20 -25.94
N HIS A 301 3.50 -11.82 -26.63
CA HIS A 301 3.52 -10.63 -27.48
C HIS A 301 3.68 -11.04 -28.94
N LYS A 302 2.80 -10.56 -29.81
CA LYS A 302 2.88 -10.78 -31.23
C LYS A 302 2.39 -9.56 -32.01
N GLY A 303 3.32 -8.77 -32.51
CA GLY A 303 3.03 -7.54 -33.25
C GLY A 303 2.24 -6.53 -32.39
N ALA A 304 0.98 -6.32 -32.74
CA ALA A 304 0.10 -5.39 -32.02
C ALA A 304 -0.67 -6.03 -30.85
N LEU A 305 -0.50 -7.33 -30.63
CA LEU A 305 -1.26 -8.11 -29.64
C LEU A 305 -0.39 -8.49 -28.46
N ASP A 306 -0.84 -8.13 -27.26
CA ASP A 306 -0.34 -8.64 -25.97
C ASP A 306 -1.43 -9.47 -25.33
N VAL A 307 -1.09 -10.69 -24.90
CA VAL A 307 -1.96 -11.56 -24.10
C VAL A 307 -1.21 -11.94 -22.84
N PHE A 308 -1.88 -11.85 -21.70
CA PHE A 308 -1.34 -12.33 -20.44
C PHE A 308 -2.32 -13.28 -19.75
N LEU A 309 -1.76 -14.26 -19.09
CA LEU A 309 -2.48 -15.23 -18.26
C LEU A 309 -1.68 -15.40 -16.97
N ALA A 310 -2.36 -15.25 -15.84
CA ALA A 310 -1.82 -15.63 -14.56
C ALA A 310 -2.84 -16.49 -13.81
N TYR A 311 -2.36 -17.52 -13.19
CA TYR A 311 -3.15 -18.44 -12.36
C TYR A 311 -2.38 -18.76 -11.09
N GLN A 312 -3.07 -18.76 -9.96
CA GLN A 312 -2.53 -19.16 -8.68
C GLN A 312 -3.51 -20.10 -7.98
N TYR A 313 -2.98 -21.15 -7.38
CA TYR A 313 -3.68 -22.02 -6.46
C TYR A 313 -3.01 -21.98 -5.11
N ASP A 314 -3.80 -21.74 -4.08
CA ASP A 314 -3.38 -21.79 -2.68
C ASP A 314 -4.18 -22.85 -1.94
N ASN A 315 -3.51 -23.64 -1.11
CA ASN A 315 -4.13 -24.56 -0.17
C ASN A 315 -3.38 -24.47 1.16
N THR A 316 -3.99 -23.78 2.10
CA THR A 316 -3.41 -23.48 3.42
C THR A 316 -4.16 -24.22 4.49
N ARG A 317 -3.43 -24.79 5.45
CA ARG A 317 -3.95 -25.32 6.70
C ARG A 317 -3.31 -24.59 7.85
N SER A 318 -4.15 -24.08 8.75
CA SER A 318 -3.73 -23.33 9.92
C SER A 318 -4.19 -24.03 11.20
N ASP A 319 -3.38 -23.90 12.24
CA ASP A 319 -3.77 -24.27 13.61
C ASP A 319 -3.68 -22.97 14.42
N ILE A 320 -4.79 -22.58 15.00
CA ILE A 320 -4.96 -21.28 15.62
C ILE A 320 -5.39 -21.48 17.06
N ARG A 321 -4.75 -20.74 17.98
CA ARG A 321 -5.12 -20.68 19.39
C ARG A 321 -5.31 -19.24 19.79
N TYR A 322 -6.42 -18.97 20.45
CA TYR A 322 -6.71 -17.71 21.12
C TYR A 322 -6.80 -17.94 22.60
N ASP A 323 -6.11 -17.11 23.37
CA ASP A 323 -6.28 -16.98 24.81
C ASP A 323 -6.63 -15.52 25.07
N VAL A 324 -7.81 -15.26 25.62
CA VAL A 324 -8.32 -13.92 25.89
C VAL A 324 -8.50 -13.73 27.39
N ASN A 325 -8.04 -12.59 27.89
CA ASN A 325 -8.21 -12.15 29.25
C ASN A 325 -8.57 -10.67 29.21
N GLN A 326 -9.86 -10.35 29.32
CA GLN A 326 -10.40 -9.03 29.08
C GLN A 326 -11.14 -8.50 30.31
N PHE A 327 -10.84 -7.27 30.68
CA PHE A 327 -11.55 -6.53 31.73
C PHE A 327 -12.32 -5.38 31.11
N ASN A 328 -13.59 -5.23 31.55
CA ASN A 328 -14.43 -4.09 31.26
C ASN A 328 -14.81 -3.40 32.58
N TYR A 329 -14.40 -2.14 32.75
CA TYR A 329 -14.58 -1.36 33.95
C TYR A 329 -15.70 -0.33 33.71
N GLU A 330 -16.88 -0.61 34.30
CA GLU A 330 -18.03 0.31 34.34
C GLU A 330 -18.42 0.54 35.80
N GLN A 331 -19.73 0.55 36.11
CA GLN A 331 -20.21 0.53 37.53
C GLN A 331 -19.83 -0.78 38.21
N ASP A 332 -19.92 -1.89 37.48
CA ASP A 332 -19.43 -3.21 37.83
C ASP A 332 -18.19 -3.55 37.01
N THR A 333 -17.30 -4.35 37.54
CA THR A 333 -16.16 -4.92 36.80
C THR A 333 -16.56 -6.24 36.17
N PHE A 334 -16.51 -6.33 34.86
CA PHE A 334 -16.67 -7.60 34.14
C PHE A 334 -15.30 -8.09 33.70
N HIS A 335 -15.04 -9.37 33.96
CA HIS A 335 -13.80 -10.04 33.59
C HIS A 335 -14.14 -11.27 32.76
N GLU A 336 -13.68 -11.32 31.53
CA GLU A 336 -13.82 -12.45 30.61
C GLU A 336 -12.52 -13.20 30.47
N ILE A 337 -12.57 -14.52 30.63
CA ILE A 337 -11.49 -15.44 30.33
C ILE A 337 -12.01 -16.41 29.29
N SER A 338 -11.41 -16.45 28.13
CA SER A 338 -11.75 -17.43 27.12
C SER A 338 -10.53 -18.00 26.43
N ALA A 339 -10.60 -19.24 26.00
CA ALA A 339 -9.59 -19.88 25.20
C ALA A 339 -10.24 -20.78 24.15
N SER A 340 -9.72 -20.70 22.95
CA SER A 340 -10.17 -21.52 21.82
C SER A 340 -8.99 -22.01 21.02
N GLU A 341 -9.02 -23.29 20.61
CA GLU A 341 -8.08 -23.86 19.67
C GLU A 341 -8.84 -24.50 18.52
N TYR A 342 -8.46 -24.18 17.28
CA TYR A 342 -9.07 -24.81 16.12
C TYR A 342 -8.08 -24.96 14.96
N SER A 343 -8.37 -25.92 14.10
CA SER A 343 -7.69 -26.09 12.82
C SER A 343 -8.62 -25.73 11.69
N ASP A 344 -8.09 -25.07 10.66
CA ASP A 344 -8.85 -24.75 9.46
C ASP A 344 -8.13 -25.17 8.17
N ARG A 345 -8.88 -25.10 7.10
CA ARG A 345 -8.37 -25.25 5.74
C ARG A 345 -9.00 -24.19 4.85
N SER A 346 -8.15 -23.47 4.15
CA SER A 346 -8.53 -22.56 3.07
C SER A 346 -7.91 -23.05 1.76
N HIS A 347 -8.65 -22.99 0.66
CA HIS A 347 -8.09 -23.16 -0.67
C HIS A 347 -8.73 -22.17 -1.63
N SER A 348 -7.90 -21.60 -2.50
CA SER A 348 -8.33 -20.61 -3.49
C SER A 348 -7.76 -20.90 -4.87
N HIS A 349 -8.49 -20.44 -5.88
CA HIS A 349 -8.09 -20.37 -7.28
C HIS A 349 -8.24 -18.95 -7.74
N ASP A 350 -7.14 -18.34 -8.14
CA ASP A 350 -7.08 -16.96 -8.61
C ASP A 350 -6.69 -16.91 -10.09
N TYR A 351 -7.43 -16.13 -10.87
CA TYR A 351 -7.26 -16.03 -12.32
C TYR A 351 -7.10 -14.58 -12.72
N ASN A 352 -6.14 -14.28 -13.60
CA ASN A 352 -5.98 -12.98 -14.22
C ASN A 352 -5.62 -13.18 -15.69
N VAL A 353 -6.59 -12.96 -16.56
CA VAL A 353 -6.43 -13.16 -18.01
C VAL A 353 -6.79 -11.87 -18.71
N GLY A 354 -5.99 -11.47 -19.68
CA GLY A 354 -6.32 -10.28 -20.44
C GLY A 354 -5.55 -10.16 -21.74
N MET A 355 -5.99 -9.19 -22.53
CA MET A 355 -5.37 -8.88 -23.81
C MET A 355 -5.39 -7.37 -24.04
N ASN A 356 -4.36 -6.91 -24.73
CA ASN A 356 -4.25 -5.56 -25.27
C ASN A 356 -3.99 -5.67 -26.77
N TYR A 357 -4.68 -4.86 -27.55
CA TYR A 357 -4.49 -4.80 -28.98
C TYR A 357 -4.28 -3.35 -29.42
N ALA A 358 -3.08 -3.04 -29.90
CA ALA A 358 -2.76 -1.74 -30.48
C ALA A 358 -3.30 -1.68 -31.92
N ILE A 359 -4.49 -1.09 -32.12
CA ILE A 359 -5.07 -0.88 -33.46
C ILE A 359 -4.07 -0.12 -34.35
N ASN A 360 -3.41 0.85 -33.74
CA ASN A 360 -2.28 1.59 -34.28
C ASN A 360 -1.52 2.30 -33.15
N LYS A 361 -0.50 3.09 -33.45
CA LYS A 361 0.31 3.83 -32.46
C LYS A 361 -0.46 4.81 -31.56
N ASN A 362 -1.68 5.17 -31.95
CA ASN A 362 -2.51 6.14 -31.25
C ASN A 362 -3.74 5.53 -30.58
N HIS A 363 -4.11 4.29 -30.89
CA HIS A 363 -5.36 3.67 -30.45
C HIS A 363 -5.11 2.26 -29.95
N THR A 364 -5.52 1.99 -28.74
CA THR A 364 -5.43 0.67 -28.08
C THR A 364 -6.78 0.29 -27.49
N ILE A 365 -7.18 -0.96 -27.71
CA ILE A 365 -8.29 -1.59 -27.00
C ILE A 365 -7.76 -2.74 -26.17
N GLY A 366 -8.46 -3.08 -25.12
CA GLY A 366 -8.12 -4.26 -24.34
C GLY A 366 -9.24 -4.70 -23.43
N GLY A 367 -9.01 -5.87 -22.86
CA GLY A 367 -9.92 -6.46 -21.90
C GLY A 367 -9.16 -7.29 -20.88
N ARG A 368 -9.76 -7.42 -19.70
CA ARG A 368 -9.21 -8.18 -18.60
C ARG A 368 -10.32 -8.90 -17.86
N TYR A 369 -10.08 -10.14 -17.48
CA TYR A 369 -10.86 -10.88 -16.54
C TYR A 369 -10.02 -11.18 -15.30
N LEU A 370 -10.52 -10.83 -14.14
CA LEU A 370 -9.98 -11.20 -12.84
C LEU A 370 -11.02 -12.05 -12.12
N GLY A 371 -10.65 -13.24 -11.68
CA GLY A 371 -11.52 -14.15 -10.96
C GLY A 371 -10.83 -14.71 -9.72
N SER A 372 -11.61 -14.92 -8.65
CA SER A 372 -11.18 -15.61 -7.45
C SER A 372 -12.31 -16.51 -6.96
N ILE A 373 -11.97 -17.74 -6.59
CA ILE A 373 -12.87 -18.70 -5.96
C ILE A 373 -12.16 -19.23 -4.72
N SER A 374 -12.70 -18.92 -3.55
CA SER A 374 -12.14 -19.34 -2.27
C SER A 374 -13.15 -20.19 -1.48
N ASN A 375 -12.64 -21.19 -0.79
CA ASN A 375 -13.40 -22.00 0.15
C ASN A 375 -12.59 -22.13 1.44
N TYR A 376 -13.24 -21.79 2.53
CA TYR A 376 -12.75 -21.96 3.89
C TYR A 376 -13.60 -22.95 4.65
N LYS A 377 -12.99 -23.76 5.48
CA LYS A 377 -13.68 -24.66 6.39
C LYS A 377 -12.88 -24.86 7.67
N MET A 378 -13.53 -24.65 8.81
CA MET A 378 -13.05 -25.11 10.10
C MET A 378 -13.11 -26.67 10.14
N LEU A 379 -12.01 -27.33 10.44
CA LEU A 379 -11.88 -28.78 10.40
C LEU A 379 -12.11 -29.43 11.77
N ASP A 380 -11.53 -28.84 12.80
CA ASP A 380 -11.53 -29.36 14.15
C ASP A 380 -11.40 -28.20 15.16
N SER A 381 -12.09 -28.33 16.28
CA SER A 381 -12.04 -27.41 17.42
C SER A 381 -11.98 -28.24 18.69
N PRO A 382 -10.75 -28.63 19.16
CA PRO A 382 -10.59 -29.53 20.29
C PRO A 382 -11.07 -28.93 21.60
N PHE A 383 -11.00 -27.63 21.76
CA PHE A 383 -11.64 -26.93 22.88
C PHE A 383 -11.96 -25.47 22.53
N ASP A 384 -13.01 -25.00 23.16
CA ASP A 384 -13.46 -23.60 23.11
C ASP A 384 -14.29 -23.36 24.37
N TYR A 385 -13.84 -22.51 25.27
CA TYR A 385 -14.57 -22.18 26.49
C TYR A 385 -14.52 -20.68 26.79
N MET A 386 -15.55 -20.22 27.50
CA MET A 386 -15.65 -18.84 27.98
C MET A 386 -16.16 -18.80 29.41
N GLN A 387 -15.55 -17.96 30.22
CA GLN A 387 -16.00 -17.67 31.59
C GLN A 387 -16.12 -16.16 31.75
N THR A 388 -17.24 -15.72 32.28
CA THR A 388 -17.47 -14.30 32.59
C THR A 388 -17.68 -14.16 34.11
N TYR A 389 -16.95 -13.24 34.68
CA TYR A 389 -17.07 -12.87 36.12
C TYR A 389 -17.63 -11.45 36.18
N LYS A 390 -18.43 -11.20 37.21
CA LYS A 390 -18.91 -9.88 37.63
C LYS A 390 -18.43 -9.61 39.05
N ASN A 391 -17.60 -8.58 39.25
CA ASN A 391 -17.01 -8.25 40.55
C ASN A 391 -16.38 -9.47 41.24
N ASP A 392 -15.57 -10.26 40.46
CA ASP A 392 -14.91 -11.52 40.87
C ASP A 392 -15.86 -12.71 41.13
N GLU A 393 -17.17 -12.56 40.97
CA GLU A 393 -18.13 -13.66 41.06
C GLU A 393 -18.38 -14.27 39.68
N LEU A 394 -18.30 -15.61 39.56
CA LEU A 394 -18.55 -16.31 38.29
C LEU A 394 -20.00 -16.14 37.88
N LEU A 395 -20.23 -15.47 36.74
CA LEU A 395 -21.55 -15.21 36.18
C LEU A 395 -21.95 -16.28 35.14
N THR A 396 -21.05 -16.60 34.21
CA THR A 396 -21.25 -17.64 33.22
C THR A 396 -20.00 -18.47 33.00
N SER A 397 -20.20 -19.73 32.66
CA SER A 397 -19.10 -20.62 32.24
C SER A 397 -19.64 -21.58 31.19
N THR A 398 -19.10 -21.54 29.97
CA THR A 398 -19.58 -22.31 28.84
C THR A 398 -18.47 -23.06 28.13
N ASP A 399 -18.82 -24.26 27.65
CA ASP A 399 -18.06 -24.98 26.62
C ASP A 399 -18.74 -24.73 25.27
N ASN A 400 -17.96 -24.36 24.28
CA ASN A 400 -18.46 -24.03 22.96
C ASN A 400 -17.94 -25.04 21.94
N LYS A 401 -18.71 -25.28 20.89
CA LYS A 401 -18.30 -25.98 19.68
C LYS A 401 -18.73 -25.19 18.48
N THR A 402 -17.77 -24.75 17.70
CA THR A 402 -18.01 -23.96 16.48
C THR A 402 -17.72 -24.80 15.25
N GLU A 403 -18.67 -24.80 14.31
CA GLU A 403 -18.52 -25.34 12.96
C GLU A 403 -18.71 -24.18 11.98
N GLU A 404 -17.72 -23.93 11.12
CA GLU A 404 -17.72 -22.79 10.22
C GLU A 404 -17.28 -23.17 8.81
N SER A 405 -17.93 -22.59 7.82
CA SER A 405 -17.53 -22.69 6.42
C SER A 405 -17.90 -21.44 5.65
N GLU A 406 -16.99 -21.06 4.74
CA GLU A 406 -17.17 -19.89 3.89
C GLU A 406 -16.85 -20.25 2.43
N LYS A 407 -17.62 -19.68 1.51
CA LYS A 407 -17.37 -19.76 0.08
C LYS A 407 -17.48 -18.39 -0.53
N GLU A 408 -16.39 -17.94 -1.10
CA GLU A 408 -16.32 -16.68 -1.83
C GLU A 408 -16.15 -16.90 -3.32
N ARG A 409 -16.80 -16.06 -4.10
CA ARG A 409 -16.62 -15.97 -5.55
C ARG A 409 -16.52 -14.50 -5.93
N PHE A 410 -15.51 -14.18 -6.67
CA PHE A 410 -15.29 -12.85 -7.20
C PHE A 410 -14.98 -12.93 -8.69
N HIS A 411 -15.64 -12.10 -9.48
CA HIS A 411 -15.42 -11.98 -10.92
C HIS A 411 -15.45 -10.50 -11.29
N ASN A 412 -14.43 -10.04 -11.98
CA ASN A 412 -14.37 -8.72 -12.58
C ASN A 412 -14.00 -8.83 -14.05
N VAL A 413 -14.82 -8.25 -14.91
CA VAL A 413 -14.52 -8.06 -16.33
C VAL A 413 -14.34 -6.57 -16.56
N ASN A 414 -13.21 -6.18 -17.11
CA ASN A 414 -12.92 -4.83 -17.52
C ASN A 414 -12.66 -4.79 -19.05
N LEU A 415 -13.27 -3.85 -19.72
CA LEU A 415 -13.01 -3.53 -21.13
C LEU A 415 -12.62 -2.07 -21.21
N TYR A 416 -11.65 -1.74 -22.06
CA TYR A 416 -11.20 -0.39 -22.20
C TYR A 416 -10.76 0.00 -23.61
N TYR A 417 -10.78 1.29 -23.85
CA TYR A 417 -10.21 1.94 -25.03
C TYR A 417 -9.40 3.16 -24.61
N ILE A 418 -8.21 3.30 -25.15
CA ILE A 418 -7.36 4.49 -25.04
C ILE A 418 -7.03 4.96 -26.44
N GLY A 419 -7.42 6.20 -26.76
CA GLY A 419 -7.23 6.75 -28.10
C GLY A 419 -6.75 8.19 -28.08
N LYS A 420 -5.68 8.47 -28.81
CA LYS A 420 -5.22 9.82 -29.12
C LYS A 420 -5.97 10.29 -30.36
N LEU A 421 -7.07 11.02 -30.15
CA LEU A 421 -7.95 11.49 -31.23
C LEU A 421 -7.28 12.56 -32.10
N THR A 422 -6.50 13.45 -31.47
CA THR A 422 -5.63 14.44 -32.12
C THR A 422 -4.32 14.53 -31.34
N ASP A 423 -3.35 15.33 -31.80
CA ASP A 423 -2.09 15.53 -31.08
C ASP A 423 -2.29 16.08 -29.66
N ASN A 424 -3.40 16.77 -29.44
CA ASN A 424 -3.69 17.45 -28.17
C ASN A 424 -4.88 16.84 -27.42
N LEU A 425 -5.62 15.89 -28.01
CA LEU A 425 -6.84 15.33 -27.39
C LEU A 425 -6.76 13.81 -27.30
N GLN A 426 -6.91 13.29 -26.09
CA GLN A 426 -6.99 11.86 -25.80
C GLN A 426 -8.36 11.51 -25.25
N LEU A 427 -8.87 10.34 -25.59
CA LEU A 427 -10.09 9.74 -25.04
C LEU A 427 -9.73 8.43 -24.35
N ASN A 428 -10.19 8.28 -23.11
CA ASN A 428 -10.14 7.05 -22.36
C ASN A 428 -11.57 6.59 -22.04
N LEU A 429 -11.89 5.35 -22.38
CA LEU A 429 -13.17 4.71 -22.06
C LEU A 429 -12.87 3.47 -21.24
N ASP A 430 -13.62 3.27 -20.18
CA ASP A 430 -13.57 2.09 -19.30
C ASP A 430 -14.97 1.57 -19.03
N ALA A 431 -15.11 0.24 -19.05
CA ALA A 431 -16.34 -0.47 -18.68
C ALA A 431 -15.98 -1.62 -17.76
N ASP A 432 -16.54 -1.62 -16.57
CA ASP A 432 -16.33 -2.63 -15.54
C ASP A 432 -17.63 -3.34 -15.19
N TYR A 433 -17.55 -4.65 -15.05
CA TYR A 433 -18.58 -5.48 -14.43
C TYR A 433 -17.96 -6.32 -13.32
N VAL A 434 -18.51 -6.21 -12.11
CA VAL A 434 -18.09 -6.97 -10.94
C VAL A 434 -19.25 -7.80 -10.43
N TYR A 435 -18.96 -9.06 -10.13
CA TYR A 435 -19.83 -9.95 -9.38
C TYR A 435 -19.05 -10.50 -8.18
N ALA A 436 -19.60 -10.35 -6.99
CA ALA A 436 -19.06 -10.93 -5.77
C ALA A 436 -20.16 -11.67 -5.01
N GLN A 437 -19.85 -12.86 -4.51
CA GLN A 437 -20.71 -13.64 -3.65
C GLN A 437 -19.93 -14.15 -2.45
N LEU A 438 -20.50 -13.94 -1.25
CA LEU A 438 -20.04 -14.52 0.00
C LEU A 438 -21.14 -15.42 0.55
N LYS A 439 -20.85 -16.69 0.79
CA LYS A 439 -21.70 -17.62 1.52
C LYS A 439 -20.99 -18.05 2.78
N HIS A 440 -21.46 -17.61 3.90
CA HIS A 440 -20.94 -17.93 5.22
C HIS A 440 -21.99 -18.75 5.99
N LYS A 441 -21.55 -19.84 6.61
CA LYS A 441 -22.37 -20.68 7.50
C LYS A 441 -21.58 -20.93 8.76
N GLN A 442 -22.20 -20.68 9.88
CA GLN A 442 -21.64 -20.95 11.20
C GLN A 442 -22.70 -21.58 12.09
N GLN A 443 -22.32 -22.59 12.84
CA GLN A 443 -23.10 -23.18 13.91
C GLN A 443 -22.25 -23.13 15.17
N VAL A 444 -22.79 -22.54 16.21
CA VAL A 444 -22.20 -22.51 17.56
C VAL A 444 -23.10 -23.31 18.48
N SER A 445 -22.56 -24.33 19.10
CA SER A 445 -23.21 -25.08 20.18
C SER A 445 -22.54 -24.68 21.48
N GLU A 446 -23.29 -24.03 22.35
CA GLU A 446 -22.86 -23.55 23.66
C GLU A 446 -23.48 -24.42 24.76
N THR A 447 -22.68 -24.91 25.68
CA THR A 447 -23.15 -25.71 26.82
C THR A 447 -22.69 -25.06 28.13
N SER A 448 -23.62 -24.67 28.93
CA SER A 448 -23.35 -24.10 30.26
C SER A 448 -22.79 -25.15 31.19
N ARG A 449 -21.67 -24.84 31.84
CA ARG A 449 -21.08 -25.67 32.90
C ARG A 449 -21.75 -25.52 34.28
N ILE A 450 -22.62 -24.47 34.38
CA ILE A 450 -23.30 -24.18 35.67
C ILE A 450 -24.55 -25.04 35.83
N ASP A 451 -25.38 -25.11 34.79
CA ASP A 451 -26.69 -25.77 34.81
C ASP A 451 -26.86 -26.86 33.74
N ALA A 452 -25.82 -27.11 32.95
CA ALA A 452 -25.77 -28.06 31.85
C ALA A 452 -26.83 -27.82 30.71
N VAL A 453 -27.32 -26.59 30.62
CA VAL A 453 -28.19 -26.21 29.51
C VAL A 453 -27.35 -26.00 28.25
N SER A 454 -27.85 -26.51 27.11
CA SER A 454 -27.18 -26.34 25.82
C SER A 454 -28.05 -25.53 24.89
N GLU A 455 -27.44 -24.59 24.16
CA GLU A 455 -28.06 -23.76 23.13
C GLU A 455 -27.30 -23.94 21.82
N ILE A 456 -28.03 -23.95 20.69
CA ILE A 456 -27.44 -24.04 19.37
C ILE A 456 -27.88 -22.81 18.55
N THR A 457 -26.89 -22.02 18.15
CA THR A 457 -27.09 -20.86 17.30
C THR A 457 -26.63 -21.17 15.88
N HIS A 458 -27.52 -20.95 14.89
CA HIS A 458 -27.18 -21.08 13.48
C HIS A 458 -27.13 -19.70 12.85
N MET A 459 -26.02 -19.42 12.17
CA MET A 459 -25.83 -18.19 11.40
C MET A 459 -25.60 -18.57 9.94
N GLN A 460 -26.37 -17.98 9.03
CA GLN A 460 -26.18 -18.12 7.61
C GLN A 460 -26.27 -16.77 6.94
N ASN A 461 -25.24 -16.44 6.14
CA ASN A 461 -25.20 -15.24 5.32
C ASN A 461 -24.95 -15.65 3.85
N ASP A 462 -25.79 -15.23 2.92
CA ASP A 462 -25.60 -15.34 1.46
C ASP A 462 -25.72 -13.94 0.88
N GLN A 463 -24.59 -13.26 0.77
CA GLN A 463 -24.49 -11.91 0.23
C GLN A 463 -24.03 -11.96 -1.22
N ARG A 464 -24.72 -11.23 -2.08
CA ARG A 464 -24.35 -11.10 -3.49
C ARG A 464 -24.31 -9.62 -3.87
N ASN A 465 -23.24 -9.25 -4.55
CA ASN A 465 -23.04 -7.89 -5.03
C ASN A 465 -22.80 -7.92 -6.54
N ARG A 466 -23.44 -7.00 -7.25
CA ARG A 466 -23.15 -6.71 -8.66
C ARG A 466 -22.89 -5.24 -8.80
N ALA A 467 -21.82 -4.92 -9.52
CA ALA A 467 -21.52 -3.55 -9.89
C ALA A 467 -21.25 -3.46 -11.39
N THR A 468 -21.77 -2.42 -12.01
CA THR A 468 -21.44 -2.03 -13.37
C THR A 468 -20.98 -0.59 -13.34
N ALA A 469 -19.85 -0.28 -13.93
CA ALA A 469 -19.33 1.06 -14.04
C ALA A 469 -18.92 1.34 -15.48
N LEU A 470 -19.24 2.55 -15.94
CA LEU A 470 -18.84 3.08 -17.24
C LEU A 470 -18.20 4.43 -16.99
N LYS A 471 -16.99 4.65 -17.52
CA LYS A 471 -16.26 5.93 -17.39
C LYS A 471 -15.75 6.36 -18.75
N GLY A 472 -15.94 7.63 -19.07
CA GLY A 472 -15.37 8.26 -20.25
C GLY A 472 -14.68 9.56 -19.88
N VAL A 473 -13.41 9.72 -20.24
CA VAL A 473 -12.62 10.91 -19.95
C VAL A 473 -11.92 11.40 -21.20
N PHE A 474 -12.08 12.69 -21.49
CA PHE A 474 -11.29 13.43 -22.46
C PHE A 474 -10.18 14.18 -21.72
N ALA A 475 -8.96 14.04 -22.20
CA ALA A 475 -7.79 14.78 -21.73
C ALA A 475 -7.31 15.70 -22.85
N TRP A 476 -7.46 17.00 -22.68
CA TRP A 476 -7.10 18.01 -23.67
C TRP A 476 -5.90 18.83 -23.21
N ASN A 477 -4.77 18.66 -23.87
CA ASN A 477 -3.58 19.48 -23.69
C ASN A 477 -3.74 20.77 -24.53
N MET A 478 -4.27 21.82 -23.91
CA MET A 478 -4.50 23.12 -24.59
C MET A 478 -3.19 23.76 -25.04
N ASN A 479 -2.13 23.60 -24.22
CA ASN A 479 -0.76 24.03 -24.52
C ASN A 479 0.22 23.27 -23.58
N LYS A 480 1.52 23.59 -23.65
CA LYS A 480 2.56 22.92 -22.83
C LYS A 480 2.36 23.04 -21.31
N ASN A 481 1.60 24.04 -20.87
CA ASN A 481 1.44 24.36 -19.42
C ASN A 481 0.00 24.12 -18.93
N ASN A 482 -0.98 23.94 -19.84
CA ASN A 482 -2.39 23.84 -19.49
C ASN A 482 -3.01 22.57 -20.08
N ARG A 483 -3.57 21.76 -19.21
CA ARG A 483 -4.35 20.56 -19.54
C ARG A 483 -5.74 20.69 -18.91
N LEU A 484 -6.75 20.29 -19.65
CA LEU A 484 -8.13 20.19 -19.19
C LEU A 484 -8.58 18.73 -19.34
N ASP A 485 -8.98 18.13 -18.23
CA ASP A 485 -9.60 16.81 -18.21
C ASP A 485 -11.09 17.00 -17.92
N PHE A 486 -11.94 16.40 -18.74
CA PHE A 486 -13.40 16.41 -18.54
C PHE A 486 -13.97 15.05 -18.94
N GLY A 487 -15.01 14.64 -18.26
CA GLY A 487 -15.59 13.33 -18.50
C GLY A 487 -16.85 13.10 -17.70
N THR A 488 -17.33 11.89 -17.80
CA THR A 488 -18.48 11.40 -17.04
C THR A 488 -18.22 9.99 -16.58
N ASP A 489 -18.80 9.63 -15.45
CA ASP A 489 -18.90 8.26 -15.00
C ASP A 489 -20.36 7.90 -14.65
N PHE A 490 -20.67 6.63 -14.78
CA PHE A 490 -21.93 6.04 -14.35
C PHE A 490 -21.60 4.75 -13.60
N SER A 491 -22.18 4.60 -12.42
CA SER A 491 -22.08 3.34 -11.69
C SER A 491 -23.42 2.89 -11.16
N LYS A 492 -23.65 1.59 -11.17
CA LYS A 492 -24.81 0.93 -10.57
C LYS A 492 -24.34 -0.24 -9.73
N ILE A 493 -24.69 -0.22 -8.46
CA ILE A 493 -24.40 -1.29 -7.51
C ILE A 493 -25.72 -1.87 -7.03
N SER A 494 -25.80 -3.18 -6.96
CA SER A 494 -26.92 -3.94 -6.41
C SER A 494 -26.39 -4.96 -5.42
N SER A 495 -26.97 -5.02 -4.22
CA SER A 495 -26.63 -5.94 -3.15
C SER A 495 -27.90 -6.62 -2.64
N TRP A 496 -27.87 -7.91 -2.41
CA TRP A 496 -28.98 -8.70 -1.87
C TRP A 496 -28.48 -9.96 -1.14
#